data_f5570c23651b0fa53bc7cc6f306963bf
#
_entry.id   f5570c23651b0fa53bc7cc6f306963bf
#
_cell.length_a   1.000
_cell.length_b   1.000
_cell.length_c   1.000
_cell.angle_alpha   90.00
_cell.angle_beta   90.00
_cell.angle_gamma   90.00
#
_symmetry.space_group_name_H-M   'P 1'
#
loop_
_entity.id
_entity.type
_entity.pdbx_description
1 polymer ?
#
loop_
_entity_poly.entity_id
_entity_poly.type
_entity_poly.pdbx_seq_one_letter_code
_entity_poly.pdbx_strand_id
1 'polypeptide(L)'
;MLAPVALAFDGAPKARVFDIAVENSGTYSLSMWVPFGSTSDSIPGIAHVLEHLKFKNSDGKGFAAFNSIPGSNSNAATNYTYTRYDLNVPPSGLIEAMKSLARITTPLSVTEADVKTEKGVVTQELLERTESDPDTRFFIDFNSELYKGLPFEKYPGGHVEDITAVTLKDVLAFDAAHYNGSKFFLQIAGPYLNAESRKAIDQIFPGAVFGEMLVNREMRVKHEDIKLMQLPALLPIEPIKPFGADSFRLSKNSDRVRAPKLTWAKIIAAPTSWRAVAASSVLQDAMRSRLAEGLRDKIADDAGLVQDWNISVARVYEGVWQIKFSASLQPNVTPKQVINIFETYLSDFAAKGLSIESFERLKKRNFLFSEWENADSRVQSLGQDIVDFGLQKASSYMDELKALKQSDVNGLIVELQKPGRVGVALLLPQGVIQ
;
A
#
# COMPACT_ATOMS: atom_id res chain seq x y z
N MET A 1 -8.17 -35.31 -19.52
CA MET A 1 -8.33 -34.04 -20.25
C MET A 1 -9.29 -33.20 -19.44
N LEU A 2 -8.79 -32.25 -18.68
CA LEU A 2 -9.65 -31.25 -18.02
C LEU A 2 -10.10 -30.29 -19.12
N ALA A 3 -11.40 -30.12 -19.28
CA ALA A 3 -11.96 -29.14 -20.19
C ALA A 3 -11.33 -27.76 -19.90
N PRO A 4 -11.02 -26.95 -20.91
CA PRO A 4 -10.57 -25.59 -20.66
C PRO A 4 -11.68 -24.88 -19.91
N VAL A 5 -11.37 -24.37 -18.70
CA VAL A 5 -12.22 -23.42 -18.02
C VAL A 5 -12.19 -22.17 -18.90
N ALA A 6 -13.13 -22.08 -19.82
CA ALA A 6 -13.36 -20.85 -20.56
C ALA A 6 -13.92 -19.85 -19.56
N LEU A 7 -13.05 -19.00 -19.05
CA LEU A 7 -13.45 -17.79 -18.34
C LEU A 7 -14.02 -16.84 -19.40
N ALA A 8 -15.23 -17.12 -19.84
CA ALA A 8 -15.96 -16.27 -20.75
C ALA A 8 -16.36 -15.00 -19.99
N PHE A 9 -15.51 -14.01 -20.04
CA PHE A 9 -15.90 -12.63 -19.78
C PHE A 9 -16.72 -12.16 -21.00
N ASP A 10 -18.00 -12.52 -21.03
CA ASP A 10 -18.90 -12.12 -22.08
C ASP A 10 -19.03 -10.59 -22.06
N GLY A 11 -18.35 -9.91 -22.98
CA GLY A 11 -18.29 -8.44 -23.05
C GLY A 11 -17.31 -7.75 -22.08
N ALA A 12 -16.53 -8.48 -21.30
CA ALA A 12 -15.54 -7.88 -20.40
C ALA A 12 -14.33 -7.33 -21.18
N PRO A 13 -13.73 -6.22 -20.72
CA PRO A 13 -12.48 -5.73 -21.28
C PRO A 13 -11.39 -6.80 -21.14
N LYS A 14 -10.50 -6.87 -22.14
CA LYS A 14 -9.35 -7.76 -22.14
C LYS A 14 -8.56 -7.63 -20.83
N ALA A 15 -8.11 -8.75 -20.29
CA ALA A 15 -7.25 -8.75 -19.11
C ALA A 15 -5.97 -7.94 -19.39
N ARG A 16 -5.59 -7.08 -18.46
CA ARG A 16 -4.37 -6.29 -18.54
C ARG A 16 -3.27 -7.04 -17.83
N VAL A 17 -2.21 -7.35 -18.56
CA VAL A 17 -1.05 -8.06 -18.03
C VAL A 17 0.18 -7.19 -18.19
N PHE A 18 0.88 -6.91 -17.09
CA PHE A 18 2.13 -6.16 -17.08
C PHE A 18 3.27 -7.11 -16.73
N ASP A 19 4.13 -7.39 -17.69
CA ASP A 19 5.32 -8.19 -17.47
C ASP A 19 6.57 -7.29 -17.32
N ILE A 20 7.35 -7.59 -16.30
CA ILE A 20 8.57 -6.89 -15.93
C ILE A 20 9.68 -7.90 -15.94
N ALA A 21 10.55 -7.82 -16.96
CA ALA A 21 11.73 -8.66 -17.01
C ALA A 21 12.74 -8.19 -15.94
N VAL A 22 13.13 -9.10 -15.06
CA VAL A 22 14.15 -8.88 -14.03
C VAL A 22 15.33 -9.81 -14.33
N GLU A 23 16.46 -9.22 -14.71
CA GLU A 23 17.66 -9.99 -15.00
C GLU A 23 18.08 -10.83 -13.78
N ASN A 24 18.49 -12.07 -14.05
CA ASN A 24 18.95 -13.04 -13.05
C ASN A 24 17.90 -13.42 -11.97
N SER A 25 16.62 -13.15 -12.19
CA SER A 25 15.58 -13.67 -11.30
C SER A 25 15.41 -15.17 -11.50
N GLY A 26 15.44 -15.94 -10.41
CA GLY A 26 15.16 -17.38 -10.41
C GLY A 26 13.68 -17.74 -10.25
N THR A 27 12.83 -16.74 -10.01
CA THR A 27 11.40 -16.91 -9.72
C THR A 27 10.57 -15.85 -10.42
N TYR A 28 9.28 -16.17 -10.61
CA TYR A 28 8.26 -15.16 -10.95
C TYR A 28 7.55 -14.69 -9.68
N SER A 29 7.37 -13.39 -9.55
CA SER A 29 6.47 -12.74 -8.61
C SER A 29 5.24 -12.25 -9.39
N LEU A 30 4.08 -12.76 -9.02
CA LEU A 30 2.81 -12.46 -9.67
C LEU A 30 1.88 -11.78 -8.68
N SER A 31 1.19 -10.75 -9.13
CA SER A 31 0.16 -10.09 -8.31
C SER A 31 -1.07 -9.77 -9.14
N MET A 32 -2.21 -10.29 -8.71
CA MET A 32 -3.51 -9.86 -9.22
C MET A 32 -4.02 -8.71 -8.35
N TRP A 33 -4.22 -7.57 -8.96
CA TRP A 33 -4.70 -6.35 -8.32
C TRP A 33 -6.17 -6.12 -8.60
N VAL A 34 -6.91 -5.99 -7.55
CA VAL A 34 -8.33 -5.60 -7.55
C VAL A 34 -8.40 -4.22 -6.94
N PRO A 35 -8.67 -3.15 -7.70
CA PRO A 35 -8.60 -1.78 -7.21
C PRO A 35 -9.84 -1.38 -6.40
N PHE A 36 -10.19 -2.21 -5.46
CA PHE A 36 -11.24 -2.02 -4.46
C PHE A 36 -10.75 -2.57 -3.13
N GLY A 37 -10.83 -1.77 -2.10
CA GLY A 37 -10.47 -2.10 -0.74
C GLY A 37 -11.46 -1.51 0.24
N SER A 38 -11.05 -1.27 1.48
CA SER A 38 -11.96 -0.85 2.55
C SER A 38 -12.66 0.50 2.34
N THR A 39 -12.14 1.37 1.48
CA THR A 39 -12.85 2.60 1.09
C THR A 39 -14.14 2.34 0.32
N SER A 40 -14.31 1.13 -0.22
CA SER A 40 -15.52 0.67 -0.91
C SER A 40 -16.46 -0.13 -0.01
N ASP A 41 -16.10 -0.37 1.24
CA ASP A 41 -16.83 -1.22 2.17
C ASP A 41 -18.23 -0.66 2.49
N SER A 42 -19.26 -1.42 2.18
CA SER A 42 -20.63 -1.18 2.67
C SER A 42 -20.77 -1.52 4.15
N ILE A 43 -20.07 -2.56 4.60
CA ILE A 43 -19.89 -2.96 6.00
C ILE A 43 -18.38 -2.98 6.23
N PRO A 44 -17.82 -2.33 7.28
CA PRO A 44 -16.38 -2.33 7.50
C PRO A 44 -15.79 -3.73 7.53
N GLY A 45 -14.73 -3.97 6.75
CA GLY A 45 -14.05 -5.25 6.63
C GLY A 45 -14.67 -6.26 5.65
N ILE A 46 -15.74 -5.90 4.92
CA ILE A 46 -16.34 -6.81 3.93
C ILE A 46 -15.38 -7.15 2.79
N ALA A 47 -14.52 -6.19 2.37
CA ALA A 47 -13.48 -6.45 1.37
C ALA A 47 -12.48 -7.51 1.87
N HIS A 48 -12.11 -7.49 3.14
CA HIS A 48 -11.23 -8.48 3.77
C HIS A 48 -11.90 -9.86 3.87
N VAL A 49 -13.16 -9.92 4.28
CA VAL A 49 -13.93 -11.18 4.26
C VAL A 49 -14.03 -11.75 2.85
N LEU A 50 -14.27 -10.90 1.85
CA LEU A 50 -14.32 -11.35 0.45
C LEU A 50 -12.95 -11.84 -0.04
N GLU A 51 -11.84 -11.21 0.38
CA GLU A 51 -10.49 -11.70 0.08
C GLU A 51 -10.34 -13.18 0.48
N HIS A 52 -10.68 -13.52 1.72
CA HIS A 52 -10.66 -14.90 2.22
C HIS A 52 -11.57 -15.83 1.41
N LEU A 53 -12.79 -15.40 1.12
CA LEU A 53 -13.75 -16.20 0.37
C LEU A 53 -13.33 -16.45 -1.08
N LYS A 54 -12.61 -15.53 -1.70
CA LYS A 54 -12.08 -15.70 -3.06
C LYS A 54 -11.08 -16.86 -3.17
N PHE A 55 -10.35 -17.15 -2.12
CA PHE A 55 -9.50 -18.35 -2.10
C PHE A 55 -10.31 -19.66 -2.09
N LYS A 56 -11.52 -19.66 -1.55
CA LYS A 56 -12.41 -20.83 -1.53
C LYS A 56 -13.22 -21.04 -2.80
N ASN A 57 -13.24 -20.06 -3.69
CA ASN A 57 -14.14 -20.00 -4.83
C ASN A 57 -14.04 -21.24 -5.72
N SER A 58 -15.21 -21.81 -6.06
CA SER A 58 -15.51 -22.85 -7.05
C SER A 58 -15.07 -24.29 -6.81
N ASP A 59 -14.02 -24.61 -6.03
CA ASP A 59 -13.59 -26.01 -5.82
C ASP A 59 -13.33 -26.39 -4.36
N GLY A 60 -13.60 -25.48 -3.44
CA GLY A 60 -13.46 -25.70 -1.99
C GLY A 60 -12.03 -25.93 -1.50
N LYS A 61 -11.00 -25.80 -2.38
CA LYS A 61 -9.62 -26.10 -2.02
C LYS A 61 -8.92 -24.94 -1.32
N GLY A 62 -9.49 -23.74 -1.39
CA GLY A 62 -8.99 -22.57 -0.67
C GLY A 62 -7.52 -22.26 -0.93
N PHE A 63 -6.85 -21.77 0.08
CA PHE A 63 -5.40 -21.48 0.09
C PHE A 63 -4.54 -22.67 -0.32
N ALA A 64 -5.02 -23.92 -0.06
CA ALA A 64 -4.28 -25.11 -0.43
C ALA A 64 -4.03 -25.24 -1.94
N ALA A 65 -4.93 -24.72 -2.78
CA ALA A 65 -4.73 -24.73 -4.23
C ALA A 65 -3.56 -23.82 -4.65
N PHE A 66 -3.41 -22.67 -4.00
CA PHE A 66 -2.31 -21.75 -4.24
C PHE A 66 -0.98 -22.30 -3.74
N ASN A 67 -0.98 -22.99 -2.60
CA ASN A 67 0.22 -23.58 -2.00
C ASN A 67 0.56 -24.98 -2.55
N SER A 68 -0.26 -25.53 -3.45
CA SER A 68 0.01 -26.85 -4.06
C SER A 68 1.10 -26.81 -5.15
N ILE A 69 1.47 -25.64 -5.63
CA ILE A 69 2.53 -25.45 -6.61
C ILE A 69 3.88 -25.62 -5.89
N PRO A 70 4.71 -26.60 -6.25
CA PRO A 70 5.98 -26.83 -5.57
C PRO A 70 6.89 -25.61 -5.57
N GLY A 71 7.37 -25.20 -4.42
CA GLY A 71 8.24 -24.03 -4.24
C GLY A 71 7.50 -22.69 -4.33
N SER A 72 6.17 -22.70 -4.29
CA SER A 72 5.38 -21.46 -4.25
C SER A 72 5.27 -20.89 -2.83
N ASN A 73 5.04 -19.58 -2.80
CA ASN A 73 4.58 -18.85 -1.62
C ASN A 73 3.43 -17.95 -2.05
N SER A 74 2.33 -17.98 -1.32
CA SER A 74 1.15 -17.16 -1.60
C SER A 74 0.82 -16.24 -0.44
N ASN A 75 0.27 -15.08 -0.76
CA ASN A 75 -0.24 -14.11 0.20
C ASN A 75 -1.40 -13.34 -0.43
N ALA A 76 -2.19 -12.66 0.40
CA ALA A 76 -3.11 -11.65 -0.04
C ALA A 76 -3.14 -10.50 0.97
N ALA A 77 -3.63 -9.36 0.55
CA ALA A 77 -3.76 -8.19 1.41
C ALA A 77 -4.88 -7.26 0.93
N THR A 78 -5.77 -6.95 1.84
CA THR A 78 -6.75 -5.88 1.66
C THR A 78 -6.21 -4.59 2.28
N ASN A 79 -6.17 -3.52 1.49
CA ASN A 79 -5.77 -2.19 1.90
C ASN A 79 -6.95 -1.22 1.73
N TYR A 80 -6.73 0.06 1.90
CA TYR A 80 -7.76 1.09 1.74
C TYR A 80 -8.34 1.12 0.32
N THR A 81 -7.50 1.08 -0.70
CA THR A 81 -7.89 1.31 -2.11
C THR A 81 -7.83 0.06 -2.99
N TYR A 82 -7.30 -1.05 -2.48
CA TYR A 82 -7.15 -2.28 -3.26
C TYR A 82 -7.20 -3.54 -2.40
N THR A 83 -7.49 -4.66 -3.05
CA THR A 83 -7.17 -6.01 -2.60
C THR A 83 -6.20 -6.64 -3.57
N ARG A 84 -5.16 -7.32 -3.08
CA ARG A 84 -4.11 -7.91 -3.89
C ARG A 84 -3.93 -9.38 -3.53
N TYR A 85 -3.68 -10.20 -4.55
CA TYR A 85 -3.40 -11.64 -4.41
C TYR A 85 -2.05 -11.93 -5.04
N ASP A 86 -1.11 -12.42 -4.24
CA ASP A 86 0.29 -12.60 -4.59
C ASP A 86 0.66 -14.08 -4.70
N LEU A 87 1.48 -14.42 -5.69
CA LEU A 87 2.10 -15.73 -5.83
C LEU A 87 3.56 -15.57 -6.27
N ASN A 88 4.47 -16.16 -5.51
CA ASN A 88 5.85 -16.33 -5.91
C ASN A 88 6.06 -17.78 -6.30
N VAL A 89 6.55 -18.04 -7.52
CA VAL A 89 6.69 -19.39 -8.06
C VAL A 89 8.00 -19.55 -8.84
N PRO A 90 8.57 -20.79 -8.87
CA PRO A 90 9.62 -21.09 -9.82
C PRO A 90 9.08 -21.04 -11.26
N PRO A 91 9.94 -20.92 -12.29
CA PRO A 91 9.51 -20.86 -13.68
C PRO A 91 8.58 -21.99 -14.13
N SER A 92 8.79 -23.20 -13.61
CA SER A 92 7.95 -24.37 -13.87
C SER A 92 6.52 -24.25 -13.31
N GLY A 93 6.29 -23.39 -12.35
CA GLY A 93 5.00 -23.15 -11.72
C GLY A 93 4.18 -22.02 -12.34
N LEU A 94 4.74 -21.26 -13.29
CA LEU A 94 4.12 -20.04 -13.82
C LEU A 94 2.68 -20.26 -14.32
N ILE A 95 2.47 -21.25 -15.18
CA ILE A 95 1.16 -21.49 -15.82
C ILE A 95 0.10 -21.94 -14.80
N GLU A 96 0.49 -22.75 -13.82
CA GLU A 96 -0.42 -23.16 -12.76
C GLU A 96 -0.77 -22.01 -11.81
N ALA A 97 0.20 -21.16 -11.51
CA ALA A 97 -0.02 -19.91 -10.78
C ALA A 97 -1.00 -18.99 -11.50
N MET A 98 -0.85 -18.83 -12.81
CA MET A 98 -1.78 -18.05 -13.64
C MET A 98 -3.20 -18.58 -13.58
N LYS A 99 -3.39 -19.89 -13.64
CA LYS A 99 -4.71 -20.53 -13.50
C LYS A 99 -5.30 -20.29 -12.10
N SER A 100 -4.48 -20.32 -11.07
CA SER A 100 -4.91 -20.06 -9.69
C SER A 100 -5.37 -18.61 -9.53
N LEU A 101 -4.60 -17.63 -10.03
CA LEU A 101 -4.99 -16.22 -10.01
C LEU A 101 -6.23 -15.93 -10.87
N ALA A 102 -6.41 -16.64 -11.99
CA ALA A 102 -7.61 -16.50 -12.81
C ALA A 102 -8.90 -16.83 -12.04
N ARG A 103 -8.85 -17.73 -11.08
CA ARG A 103 -10.02 -18.07 -10.23
C ARG A 103 -10.50 -16.89 -9.40
N ILE A 104 -9.60 -15.99 -8.99
CA ILE A 104 -9.97 -14.78 -8.24
C ILE A 104 -10.94 -13.90 -9.03
N THR A 105 -10.82 -13.91 -10.36
CA THR A 105 -11.65 -13.09 -11.24
C THR A 105 -13.03 -13.69 -11.55
N THR A 106 -13.28 -14.95 -11.16
CA THR A 106 -14.59 -15.57 -11.37
C THR A 106 -15.61 -15.08 -10.33
N PRO A 107 -16.93 -15.04 -10.68
CA PRO A 107 -17.97 -14.73 -9.72
C PRO A 107 -17.89 -15.60 -8.47
N LEU A 108 -18.19 -15.04 -7.32
CA LEU A 108 -18.13 -15.76 -6.05
C LEU A 108 -19.20 -16.87 -6.01
N SER A 109 -18.76 -18.09 -5.71
CA SER A 109 -19.65 -19.26 -5.55
C SER A 109 -19.34 -19.94 -4.23
N VAL A 110 -20.02 -19.52 -3.17
CA VAL A 110 -19.82 -19.99 -1.79
C VAL A 110 -21.17 -20.15 -1.09
N THR A 111 -21.18 -20.91 0.00
CA THR A 111 -22.36 -21.17 0.83
C THR A 111 -22.35 -20.31 2.09
N GLU A 112 -23.49 -20.26 2.81
CA GLU A 112 -23.54 -19.64 4.15
C GLU A 112 -22.56 -20.29 5.15
N ALA A 113 -22.32 -21.59 5.01
CA ALA A 113 -21.35 -22.31 5.84
C ALA A 113 -19.93 -21.84 5.57
N ASP A 114 -19.58 -21.57 4.31
CA ASP A 114 -18.26 -21.01 3.94
C ASP A 114 -18.09 -19.61 4.52
N VAL A 115 -19.09 -18.75 4.38
CA VAL A 115 -19.07 -17.39 4.96
C VAL A 115 -18.91 -17.45 6.48
N LYS A 116 -19.68 -18.32 7.15
CA LYS A 116 -19.58 -18.51 8.61
C LYS A 116 -18.18 -18.96 9.01
N THR A 117 -17.59 -19.87 8.26
CA THR A 117 -16.24 -20.41 8.55
C THR A 117 -15.19 -19.31 8.38
N GLU A 118 -15.22 -18.59 7.24
CA GLU A 118 -14.22 -17.53 6.99
C GLU A 118 -14.37 -16.32 7.92
N LYS A 119 -15.57 -15.94 8.28
CA LYS A 119 -15.78 -14.95 9.35
C LYS A 119 -15.11 -15.36 10.66
N GLY A 120 -15.17 -16.65 11.00
CA GLY A 120 -14.45 -17.18 12.16
C GLY A 120 -12.93 -17.03 12.02
N VAL A 121 -12.37 -17.31 10.84
CA VAL A 121 -10.94 -17.16 10.55
C VAL A 121 -10.52 -15.69 10.64
N VAL A 122 -11.25 -14.81 9.95
CA VAL A 122 -10.98 -13.35 9.97
C VAL A 122 -11.11 -12.77 11.39
N THR A 123 -12.11 -13.22 12.15
CA THR A 123 -12.26 -12.81 13.55
C THR A 123 -11.06 -13.23 14.39
N GLN A 124 -10.62 -14.47 14.23
CA GLN A 124 -9.44 -14.97 14.96
C GLN A 124 -8.17 -14.18 14.57
N GLU A 125 -7.99 -13.91 13.30
CA GLU A 125 -6.88 -13.08 12.81
C GLU A 125 -6.90 -11.66 13.40
N LEU A 126 -8.06 -11.02 13.46
CA LEU A 126 -8.21 -9.71 14.07
C LEU A 126 -7.89 -9.76 15.57
N LEU A 127 -8.37 -10.77 16.29
CA LEU A 127 -8.06 -10.95 17.70
C LEU A 127 -6.55 -11.13 17.91
N GLU A 128 -5.88 -11.90 17.09
CA GLU A 128 -4.43 -12.11 17.16
C GLU A 128 -3.64 -10.83 16.85
N ARG A 129 -4.03 -10.09 15.80
CA ARG A 129 -3.33 -8.88 15.36
C ARG A 129 -3.61 -7.65 16.22
N THR A 130 -4.80 -7.53 16.78
CA THR A 130 -5.22 -6.31 17.50
C THR A 130 -5.33 -6.52 19.01
N GLU A 131 -5.97 -7.59 19.47
CA GLU A 131 -6.22 -7.82 20.88
C GLU A 131 -4.99 -8.42 21.60
N SER A 132 -4.22 -9.28 20.92
CA SER A 132 -2.97 -9.81 21.46
C SER A 132 -1.84 -8.76 21.47
N ASP A 133 -1.96 -7.72 20.67
CA ASP A 133 -1.05 -6.57 20.64
C ASP A 133 -1.81 -5.26 20.89
N PRO A 134 -1.93 -4.85 22.16
CA PRO A 134 -2.60 -3.60 22.53
C PRO A 134 -1.98 -2.34 21.91
N ASP A 135 -0.74 -2.43 21.44
CA ASP A 135 -0.08 -1.34 20.73
C ASP A 135 -0.70 -1.16 19.35
N THR A 136 -0.94 -2.26 18.63
CA THR A 136 -1.58 -2.24 17.31
C THR A 136 -3.00 -1.65 17.41
N ARG A 137 -3.81 -2.08 18.37
CA ARG A 137 -5.16 -1.52 18.59
C ARG A 137 -5.10 -0.03 18.86
N PHE A 138 -4.19 0.42 19.72
CA PHE A 138 -4.02 1.82 20.02
C PHE A 138 -3.68 2.68 18.80
N PHE A 139 -2.84 2.15 17.89
CA PHE A 139 -2.51 2.84 16.64
C PHE A 139 -3.63 2.79 15.61
N ILE A 140 -4.48 1.76 15.60
CA ILE A 140 -5.70 1.74 14.79
C ILE A 140 -6.64 2.87 15.24
N ASP A 141 -6.90 2.98 16.55
CA ASP A 141 -7.73 4.04 17.12
C ASP A 141 -7.16 5.44 16.82
N PHE A 142 -5.84 5.60 16.93
CA PHE A 142 -5.15 6.83 16.57
C PHE A 142 -5.34 7.21 15.09
N ASN A 143 -5.16 6.25 14.17
CA ASN A 143 -5.34 6.49 12.75
C ASN A 143 -6.80 6.81 12.43
N SER A 144 -7.75 6.13 13.06
CA SER A 144 -9.18 6.40 12.90
C SER A 144 -9.53 7.84 13.28
N GLU A 145 -9.00 8.35 14.40
CA GLU A 145 -9.23 9.74 14.79
C GLU A 145 -8.47 10.73 13.89
N LEU A 146 -7.23 10.38 13.45
CA LEU A 146 -6.46 11.22 12.54
C LEU A 146 -7.16 11.39 11.19
N TYR A 147 -7.76 10.34 10.68
CA TYR A 147 -8.44 10.31 9.38
C TYR A 147 -9.96 10.49 9.46
N LYS A 148 -10.48 10.89 10.60
CA LYS A 148 -11.92 11.06 10.84
C LYS A 148 -12.59 11.92 9.79
N GLY A 149 -13.67 11.39 9.20
CA GLY A 149 -14.40 12.02 8.11
C GLY A 149 -13.75 11.85 6.72
N LEU A 150 -12.67 11.10 6.61
CA LEU A 150 -12.03 10.75 5.34
C LEU A 150 -12.34 9.29 4.95
N PRO A 151 -12.24 8.93 3.65
CA PRO A 151 -12.57 7.57 3.21
C PRO A 151 -11.76 6.46 3.88
N PHE A 152 -10.60 6.77 4.42
CA PHE A 152 -9.68 5.83 5.10
C PHE A 152 -9.70 5.96 6.64
N GLU A 153 -10.78 6.49 7.20
CA GLU A 153 -11.03 6.49 8.64
C GLU A 153 -11.13 5.07 9.22
N LYS A 154 -11.77 4.16 8.46
CA LYS A 154 -12.02 2.78 8.90
C LYS A 154 -10.83 1.88 8.61
N TYR A 155 -10.44 1.08 9.60
CA TYR A 155 -9.36 0.09 9.44
C TYR A 155 -9.71 -0.94 8.35
N PRO A 156 -8.80 -1.27 7.42
CA PRO A 156 -9.08 -2.18 6.31
C PRO A 156 -9.51 -3.58 6.74
N GLY A 157 -9.04 -4.07 7.89
CA GLY A 157 -9.46 -5.34 8.47
C GLY A 157 -10.89 -5.35 9.01
N GLY A 158 -11.49 -4.17 9.24
CA GLY A 158 -12.74 -4.03 10.00
C GLY A 158 -12.52 -4.26 11.50
N HIS A 159 -13.63 -4.33 12.23
CA HIS A 159 -13.65 -4.73 13.64
C HIS A 159 -14.45 -6.04 13.80
N VAL A 160 -14.25 -6.76 14.89
CA VAL A 160 -14.90 -8.07 15.12
C VAL A 160 -16.43 -7.96 15.03
N GLU A 161 -17.01 -6.88 15.56
CA GLU A 161 -18.44 -6.62 15.53
C GLU A 161 -18.96 -6.47 14.08
N ASP A 162 -18.22 -5.73 13.25
CA ASP A 162 -18.56 -5.50 11.84
C ASP A 162 -18.49 -6.81 11.05
N ILE A 163 -17.38 -7.57 11.21
CA ILE A 163 -17.20 -8.89 10.56
C ILE A 163 -18.31 -9.84 10.94
N THR A 164 -18.74 -9.83 12.21
CA THR A 164 -19.83 -10.68 12.67
C THR A 164 -21.16 -10.35 11.99
N ALA A 165 -21.39 -9.10 11.63
CA ALA A 165 -22.60 -8.65 10.95
C ALA A 165 -22.68 -9.01 9.45
N VAL A 166 -21.55 -9.28 8.78
CA VAL A 166 -21.49 -9.61 7.35
C VAL A 166 -22.30 -10.87 7.04
N THR A 167 -23.16 -10.84 6.01
CA THR A 167 -23.98 -11.96 5.54
C THR A 167 -23.52 -12.47 4.16
N LEU A 168 -23.96 -13.67 3.75
CA LEU A 168 -23.76 -14.18 2.40
C LEU A 168 -24.27 -13.20 1.34
N LYS A 169 -25.45 -12.60 1.58
CA LYS A 169 -26.03 -11.61 0.66
C LYS A 169 -25.12 -10.41 0.46
N ASP A 170 -24.50 -9.92 1.54
CA ASP A 170 -23.62 -8.75 1.49
C ASP A 170 -22.35 -9.04 0.69
N VAL A 171 -21.72 -10.19 0.92
CA VAL A 171 -20.49 -10.55 0.17
C VAL A 171 -20.78 -10.82 -1.31
N LEU A 172 -21.92 -11.45 -1.65
CA LEU A 172 -22.31 -11.65 -3.04
C LEU A 172 -22.60 -10.31 -3.74
N ALA A 173 -23.26 -9.38 -3.05
CA ALA A 173 -23.53 -8.05 -3.59
C ALA A 173 -22.21 -7.25 -3.78
N PHE A 174 -21.29 -7.34 -2.82
CA PHE A 174 -19.98 -6.68 -2.92
C PHE A 174 -19.13 -7.29 -4.05
N ASP A 175 -19.12 -8.61 -4.18
CA ASP A 175 -18.45 -9.31 -5.29
C ASP A 175 -18.99 -8.86 -6.65
N ALA A 176 -20.30 -8.90 -6.84
CA ALA A 176 -20.95 -8.50 -8.08
C ALA A 176 -20.67 -7.02 -8.45
N ALA A 177 -20.59 -6.15 -7.46
CA ALA A 177 -20.34 -4.73 -7.67
C ALA A 177 -18.85 -4.43 -8.04
N HIS A 178 -17.92 -5.15 -7.46
CA HIS A 178 -16.50 -4.80 -7.49
C HIS A 178 -15.61 -5.80 -8.23
N TYR A 179 -15.94 -7.10 -8.21
CA TYR A 179 -15.14 -8.17 -8.81
C TYR A 179 -15.60 -8.54 -10.23
N ASN A 180 -15.98 -7.56 -11.03
CA ASN A 180 -16.46 -7.78 -12.40
C ASN A 180 -15.34 -7.89 -13.46
N GLY A 181 -14.08 -7.93 -13.05
CA GLY A 181 -12.92 -8.11 -13.93
C GLY A 181 -12.52 -6.91 -14.78
N SER A 182 -13.39 -5.92 -14.96
CA SER A 182 -13.14 -4.80 -15.89
C SER A 182 -11.99 -3.87 -15.47
N LYS A 183 -11.66 -3.86 -14.17
CA LYS A 183 -10.63 -3.00 -13.59
C LYS A 183 -9.43 -3.77 -13.07
N PHE A 184 -9.43 -5.09 -13.14
CA PHE A 184 -8.32 -5.92 -12.66
C PHE A 184 -7.11 -5.79 -13.57
N PHE A 185 -5.95 -5.90 -12.96
CA PHE A 185 -4.72 -6.09 -13.71
C PHE A 185 -3.81 -7.08 -13.00
N LEU A 186 -3.01 -7.77 -13.81
CA LEU A 186 -2.05 -8.76 -13.36
C LEU A 186 -0.65 -8.24 -13.64
N GLN A 187 0.20 -8.26 -12.65
CA GLN A 187 1.63 -8.01 -12.82
C GLN A 187 2.40 -9.32 -12.72
N ILE A 188 3.40 -9.45 -13.58
CA ILE A 188 4.33 -10.57 -13.60
C ILE A 188 5.72 -9.96 -13.60
N ALA A 189 6.51 -10.18 -12.55
CA ALA A 189 7.92 -9.79 -12.53
C ALA A 189 8.79 -11.03 -12.38
N GLY A 190 9.84 -11.14 -13.21
CA GLY A 190 10.69 -12.32 -13.20
C GLY A 190 11.48 -12.49 -14.50
N PRO A 191 11.87 -13.73 -14.84
CA PRO A 191 12.52 -14.03 -16.10
C PRO A 191 11.69 -13.56 -17.30
N TYR A 192 12.36 -13.28 -18.42
CA TYR A 192 11.68 -12.84 -19.63
C TYR A 192 10.58 -13.82 -20.08
N LEU A 193 9.37 -13.31 -20.32
CA LEU A 193 8.25 -14.07 -20.86
C LEU A 193 8.43 -14.27 -22.38
N ASN A 194 8.78 -15.49 -22.78
CA ASN A 194 8.86 -15.84 -24.19
C ASN A 194 7.47 -15.94 -24.86
N ALA A 195 7.46 -16.10 -26.18
CA ALA A 195 6.21 -16.17 -26.95
C ALA A 195 5.30 -17.35 -26.55
N GLU A 196 5.87 -18.47 -26.13
CA GLU A 196 5.12 -19.65 -25.67
C GLU A 196 4.42 -19.36 -24.34
N SER A 197 5.13 -18.76 -23.37
CA SER A 197 4.56 -18.33 -22.10
C SER A 197 3.42 -17.32 -22.29
N ARG A 198 3.63 -16.31 -23.15
CA ARG A 198 2.59 -15.31 -23.47
C ARG A 198 1.35 -15.97 -24.11
N LYS A 199 1.55 -16.92 -25.04
CA LYS A 199 0.44 -17.67 -25.63
C LYS A 199 -0.31 -18.52 -24.60
N ALA A 200 0.39 -19.17 -23.69
CA ALA A 200 -0.24 -19.94 -22.62
C ALA A 200 -1.03 -19.05 -21.65
N ILE A 201 -0.52 -17.86 -21.34
CA ILE A 201 -1.23 -16.86 -20.52
C ILE A 201 -2.49 -16.37 -21.25
N ASP A 202 -2.41 -16.09 -22.56
CA ASP A 202 -3.57 -15.66 -23.35
C ASP A 202 -4.68 -16.74 -23.41
N GLN A 203 -4.33 -18.02 -23.31
CA GLN A 203 -5.31 -19.10 -23.18
C GLN A 203 -6.05 -19.09 -21.84
N ILE A 204 -5.40 -18.60 -20.78
CA ILE A 204 -5.99 -18.50 -19.44
C ILE A 204 -6.80 -17.19 -19.28
N PHE A 205 -6.27 -16.11 -19.84
CA PHE A 205 -6.90 -14.80 -19.89
C PHE A 205 -7.14 -14.39 -21.36
N PRO A 206 -8.23 -14.87 -21.99
CA PRO A 206 -8.47 -14.67 -23.41
C PRO A 206 -8.49 -13.19 -23.78
N GLY A 207 -7.68 -12.83 -24.76
CA GLY A 207 -7.51 -11.46 -25.20
C GLY A 207 -6.67 -10.62 -24.24
N ALA A 208 -5.79 -11.25 -23.47
CA ALA A 208 -4.82 -10.54 -22.64
C ALA A 208 -4.02 -9.51 -23.45
N VAL A 209 -3.90 -8.31 -22.91
CA VAL A 209 -3.09 -7.24 -23.46
C VAL A 209 -1.81 -7.17 -22.64
N PHE A 210 -0.71 -7.49 -23.29
CA PHE A 210 0.61 -7.50 -22.66
C PHE A 210 1.28 -6.14 -22.81
N GLY A 211 1.72 -5.59 -21.69
CA GLY A 211 2.61 -4.44 -21.63
C GLY A 211 3.94 -4.86 -21.03
N GLU A 212 5.02 -4.68 -21.78
CA GLU A 212 6.35 -4.90 -21.27
C GLU A 212 6.81 -3.65 -20.51
N MET A 213 7.14 -3.80 -19.23
CA MET A 213 7.77 -2.75 -18.46
C MET A 213 9.26 -3.02 -18.32
N LEU A 214 10.06 -2.03 -18.63
CA LEU A 214 11.50 -2.12 -18.47
C LEU A 214 11.89 -1.92 -16.98
N VAL A 215 13.11 -2.30 -16.67
CA VAL A 215 13.71 -2.20 -15.32
C VAL A 215 13.57 -0.80 -14.75
N ASN A 216 13.64 0.24 -15.56
CA ASN A 216 13.50 1.66 -15.19
C ASN A 216 12.04 2.17 -15.14
N ARG A 217 11.05 1.30 -15.10
CA ARG A 217 9.61 1.63 -15.16
C ARG A 217 9.13 2.26 -16.48
N GLU A 218 9.96 2.29 -17.50
CA GLU A 218 9.51 2.63 -18.84
C GLU A 218 8.62 1.52 -19.40
N MET A 219 7.59 1.89 -20.15
CA MET A 219 6.65 0.94 -20.71
C MET A 219 6.82 0.83 -22.22
N ARG A 220 6.91 -0.39 -22.71
CA ARG A 220 6.85 -0.66 -24.15
C ARG A 220 5.54 -1.37 -24.48
N VAL A 221 4.64 -0.67 -25.14
CA VAL A 221 3.38 -1.23 -25.64
C VAL A 221 3.23 -0.90 -27.11
N LYS A 222 2.58 -1.77 -27.85
CA LYS A 222 2.17 -1.42 -29.19
C LYS A 222 1.18 -0.26 -29.14
N HIS A 223 1.30 0.68 -30.07
CA HIS A 223 0.49 1.91 -30.07
C HIS A 223 -1.03 1.63 -30.08
N GLU A 224 -1.46 0.56 -30.72
CA GLU A 224 -2.84 0.09 -30.77
C GLU A 224 -3.36 -0.46 -29.42
N ASP A 225 -2.48 -0.96 -28.56
CA ASP A 225 -2.82 -1.55 -27.27
C ASP A 225 -2.85 -0.50 -26.13
N ILE A 226 -2.29 0.69 -26.33
CA ILE A 226 -2.23 1.75 -25.32
C ILE A 226 -3.63 2.11 -24.79
N LYS A 227 -4.64 2.19 -25.68
CA LYS A 227 -6.03 2.48 -25.26
C LYS A 227 -6.62 1.38 -24.40
N LEU A 228 -6.27 0.11 -24.67
CA LEU A 228 -6.75 -1.05 -23.89
C LEU A 228 -6.06 -1.15 -22.55
N MET A 229 -4.83 -0.62 -22.42
CA MET A 229 -4.07 -0.58 -21.19
C MET A 229 -4.38 0.65 -20.32
N GLN A 230 -5.13 1.62 -20.84
CA GLN A 230 -5.64 2.69 -19.97
C GLN A 230 -6.55 2.08 -18.92
N LEU A 231 -6.05 2.01 -17.69
CA LEU A 231 -6.93 1.82 -16.54
C LEU A 231 -7.73 3.12 -16.40
N PRO A 232 -9.07 3.08 -16.45
CA PRO A 232 -9.84 4.24 -16.06
C PRO A 232 -9.37 4.66 -14.67
N ALA A 233 -9.39 5.95 -14.38
CA ALA A 233 -9.08 6.45 -13.05
C ALA A 233 -9.82 5.59 -12.02
N LEU A 234 -9.04 4.93 -11.17
CA LEU A 234 -9.55 3.91 -10.27
C LEU A 234 -10.30 4.62 -9.16
N LEU A 235 -11.56 4.65 -9.21
CA LEU A 235 -12.53 5.35 -8.39
C LEU A 235 -12.65 6.86 -8.73
N PRO A 236 -13.86 7.37 -8.90
CA PRO A 236 -14.10 8.79 -8.76
C PRO A 236 -13.74 9.12 -7.30
N ILE A 237 -12.55 9.67 -7.12
CA ILE A 237 -12.15 10.22 -5.84
C ILE A 237 -13.01 11.45 -5.67
N GLU A 238 -14.04 11.35 -4.83
CA GLU A 238 -14.80 12.54 -4.47
C GLU A 238 -13.81 13.55 -3.87
N PRO A 239 -13.90 14.82 -4.27
CA PRO A 239 -13.05 15.86 -3.71
C PRO A 239 -13.16 15.79 -2.19
N ILE A 240 -12.03 15.59 -1.53
CA ILE A 240 -12.00 15.54 -0.07
C ILE A 240 -12.48 16.89 0.44
N LYS A 241 -13.54 16.86 1.26
CA LYS A 241 -13.98 18.06 1.96
C LYS A 241 -12.82 18.58 2.81
N PRO A 242 -12.52 19.88 2.80
CA PRO A 242 -11.49 20.43 3.67
C PRO A 242 -11.76 19.99 5.11
N PHE A 243 -10.80 19.34 5.73
CA PHE A 243 -10.82 19.03 7.16
C PHE A 243 -10.14 20.17 7.93
N GLY A 244 -10.59 20.43 9.18
CA GLY A 244 -10.12 21.54 9.99
C GLY A 244 -8.64 21.41 10.40
N ALA A 245 -8.07 22.54 10.79
CA ALA A 245 -6.80 22.60 11.49
C ALA A 245 -7.03 22.33 12.97
N ASP A 246 -7.36 21.10 13.30
CA ASP A 246 -7.62 20.64 14.66
C ASP A 246 -6.44 19.78 15.17
N SER A 247 -6.38 19.60 16.48
CA SER A 247 -5.40 18.75 17.11
C SER A 247 -6.03 17.86 18.16
N PHE A 248 -5.51 16.64 18.29
CA PHE A 248 -5.94 15.71 19.33
C PHE A 248 -4.75 14.96 19.92
N ARG A 249 -4.95 14.39 21.09
CA ARG A 249 -3.96 13.57 21.77
C ARG A 249 -4.62 12.31 22.31
N LEU A 250 -4.03 11.16 22.05
CA LEU A 250 -4.36 9.89 22.66
C LEU A 250 -3.20 9.44 23.56
N SER A 251 -3.52 8.85 24.69
CA SER A 251 -2.52 8.29 25.58
C SER A 251 -3.05 7.03 26.24
N LYS A 252 -2.20 6.01 26.34
CA LYS A 252 -2.51 4.73 26.98
C LYS A 252 -1.30 4.21 27.73
N ASN A 253 -1.51 3.63 28.91
CA ASN A 253 -0.50 2.88 29.63
C ASN A 253 -0.61 1.38 29.27
N SER A 254 0.52 0.73 29.10
CA SER A 254 0.62 -0.70 28.77
C SER A 254 1.74 -1.35 29.59
N ASP A 255 1.47 -2.52 30.14
CA ASP A 255 2.45 -3.37 30.84
C ASP A 255 3.44 -4.04 29.88
N ARG A 256 3.14 -4.05 28.59
CA ARG A 256 4.00 -4.59 27.52
C ARG A 256 5.02 -3.59 26.99
N VAL A 257 4.86 -2.31 27.31
CA VAL A 257 5.75 -1.25 26.86
C VAL A 257 6.80 -0.96 27.93
N ARG A 258 8.07 -1.03 27.57
CA ARG A 258 9.20 -0.77 28.46
C ARG A 258 9.75 0.65 28.36
N ALA A 259 9.54 1.29 27.24
CA ALA A 259 9.94 2.68 26.98
C ALA A 259 8.76 3.44 26.38
N PRO A 260 8.60 4.75 26.69
CA PRO A 260 7.54 5.55 26.08
C PRO A 260 7.66 5.54 24.56
N LYS A 261 6.55 5.22 23.86
CA LYS A 261 6.45 5.30 22.42
C LYS A 261 5.64 6.55 22.04
N LEU A 262 6.21 7.36 21.19
CA LEU A 262 5.61 8.59 20.66
C LEU A 262 5.29 8.41 19.18
N THR A 263 4.09 8.80 18.79
CA THR A 263 3.76 9.08 17.39
C THR A 263 3.18 10.48 17.28
N TRP A 264 3.77 11.29 16.44
CA TRP A 264 3.25 12.58 15.99
C TRP A 264 2.92 12.46 14.52
N ALA A 265 1.72 12.85 14.12
CA ALA A 265 1.34 12.84 12.71
C ALA A 265 0.51 14.07 12.37
N LYS A 266 0.75 14.60 11.18
CA LYS A 266 -0.03 15.71 10.61
C LYS A 266 -0.53 15.32 9.24
N ILE A 267 -1.81 15.55 8.98
CA ILE A 267 -2.38 15.48 7.64
C ILE A 267 -2.77 16.87 7.16
N ILE A 268 -2.55 17.11 5.88
CA ILE A 268 -2.92 18.35 5.20
C ILE A 268 -3.68 18.06 3.91
N ALA A 269 -4.58 18.96 3.56
CA ALA A 269 -5.18 19.00 2.24
C ALA A 269 -4.30 19.82 1.30
N ALA A 270 -3.73 19.19 0.27
CA ALA A 270 -2.94 19.87 -0.74
C ALA A 270 -3.03 19.11 -2.07
N PRO A 271 -2.98 19.82 -3.22
CA PRO A 271 -2.98 19.17 -4.52
C PRO A 271 -1.85 18.13 -4.64
N THR A 272 -2.17 16.99 -5.23
CA THR A 272 -1.18 15.95 -5.51
C THR A 272 -0.66 16.13 -6.93
N SER A 273 0.62 16.43 -7.07
CA SER A 273 1.34 16.28 -8.33
C SER A 273 2.22 15.05 -8.28
N TRP A 274 2.40 14.40 -9.41
CA TRP A 274 3.29 13.24 -9.50
C TRP A 274 4.76 13.61 -9.18
N ARG A 275 5.15 14.87 -9.52
CA ARG A 275 6.41 15.47 -9.11
C ARG A 275 6.56 15.58 -7.59
N ALA A 276 5.49 15.94 -6.88
CA ALA A 276 5.51 16.00 -5.41
C ALA A 276 5.66 14.60 -4.78
N VAL A 277 5.15 13.54 -5.43
CA VAL A 277 5.38 12.16 -4.98
C VAL A 277 6.86 11.78 -5.10
N ALA A 278 7.51 12.11 -6.20
CA ALA A 278 8.97 11.92 -6.33
C ALA A 278 9.76 12.80 -5.34
N ALA A 279 9.31 14.02 -5.09
CA ALA A 279 9.91 14.92 -4.11
C ALA A 279 9.81 14.38 -2.68
N SER A 280 8.71 13.71 -2.32
CA SER A 280 8.50 13.18 -0.97
C SER A 280 9.52 12.11 -0.59
N SER A 281 9.95 11.28 -1.52
CA SER A 281 10.99 10.28 -1.28
C SER A 281 12.33 10.93 -0.94
N VAL A 282 12.73 11.97 -1.70
CA VAL A 282 13.96 12.72 -1.44
C VAL A 282 13.85 13.49 -0.12
N LEU A 283 12.72 14.10 0.16
CA LEU A 283 12.46 14.83 1.41
C LEU A 283 12.54 13.91 2.63
N GLN A 284 11.92 12.75 2.56
CA GLN A 284 11.96 11.76 3.63
C GLN A 284 13.39 11.28 3.91
N ASP A 285 14.15 11.01 2.86
CA ASP A 285 15.57 10.63 2.98
C ASP A 285 16.42 11.75 3.55
N ALA A 286 16.15 13.01 3.19
CA ALA A 286 16.81 14.17 3.77
C ALA A 286 16.58 14.24 5.28
N MET A 287 15.32 14.11 5.70
CA MET A 287 14.96 14.15 7.13
C MET A 287 15.58 13.03 7.94
N ARG A 288 15.77 11.84 7.34
CA ARG A 288 16.38 10.65 7.99
C ARG A 288 17.89 10.65 7.96
N SER A 289 18.48 11.49 7.15
CA SER A 289 19.92 11.46 6.88
C SER A 289 20.77 11.97 8.05
N ARG A 290 22.08 11.68 7.97
CA ARG A 290 23.14 12.34 8.77
C ARG A 290 23.65 13.64 8.14
N LEU A 291 22.99 14.13 7.11
CA LEU A 291 23.31 15.44 6.54
C LEU A 291 22.94 16.54 7.52
N ALA A 292 23.53 17.70 7.35
CA ALA A 292 23.31 18.85 8.24
C ALA A 292 21.81 19.24 8.36
N GLU A 293 21.03 18.97 7.32
CA GLU A 293 19.60 19.21 7.29
C GLU A 293 18.77 18.06 7.94
N GLY A 294 19.39 16.93 8.33
CA GLY A 294 18.71 15.79 8.91
C GLY A 294 18.29 15.99 10.36
N LEU A 295 17.32 15.20 10.79
CA LEU A 295 16.83 15.17 12.17
C LEU A 295 17.72 14.29 13.08
N ARG A 296 18.46 13.37 12.50
CA ARG A 296 19.14 12.27 13.20
C ARG A 296 20.02 12.73 14.35
N ASP A 297 20.90 13.68 14.12
CA ASP A 297 21.83 14.17 15.16
C ASP A 297 21.10 14.92 16.27
N LYS A 298 19.96 15.53 15.96
CA LYS A 298 19.16 16.30 16.93
C LYS A 298 18.40 15.43 17.95
N ILE A 299 18.14 14.16 17.62
CA ILE A 299 17.31 13.29 18.47
C ILE A 299 18.00 11.97 18.82
N ALA A 300 18.87 11.44 17.96
CA ALA A 300 19.46 10.11 18.12
C ALA A 300 20.97 10.16 18.41
N ASP A 301 21.79 10.47 17.40
CA ASP A 301 23.25 10.26 17.48
C ASP A 301 23.89 11.12 18.58
N ASP A 302 23.79 12.45 18.51
CA ASP A 302 24.43 13.36 19.46
C ASP A 302 23.56 13.61 20.70
N ALA A 303 22.25 13.72 20.50
CA ALA A 303 21.32 14.05 21.56
C ALA A 303 20.93 12.85 22.44
N GLY A 304 20.99 11.61 21.90
CA GLY A 304 20.68 10.38 22.65
C GLY A 304 19.28 10.34 23.27
N LEU A 305 18.28 10.98 22.63
CA LEU A 305 16.92 11.10 23.19
C LEU A 305 16.01 9.91 22.87
N VAL A 306 16.33 9.19 21.80
CA VAL A 306 15.51 8.09 21.28
C VAL A 306 16.32 6.82 21.11
N GLN A 307 15.68 5.67 21.31
CA GLN A 307 16.26 4.34 21.07
C GLN A 307 16.12 3.95 19.60
N ASP A 308 14.94 4.19 19.04
CA ASP A 308 14.61 4.04 17.63
C ASP A 308 13.67 5.18 17.21
N TRP A 309 13.63 5.44 15.92
CA TRP A 309 12.73 6.45 15.36
C TRP A 309 12.53 6.27 13.88
N ASN A 310 11.43 6.80 13.40
CA ASN A 310 11.11 6.84 11.98
C ASN A 310 10.37 8.13 11.63
N ILE A 311 10.58 8.61 10.40
CA ILE A 311 9.81 9.69 9.80
C ILE A 311 9.37 9.28 8.41
N SER A 312 8.14 9.59 8.05
CA SER A 312 7.60 9.37 6.71
C SER A 312 6.87 10.62 6.22
N VAL A 313 7.02 10.86 4.91
CA VAL A 313 6.28 11.87 4.17
C VAL A 313 5.63 11.17 3.00
N ALA A 314 4.32 11.10 2.98
CA ALA A 314 3.60 10.34 1.98
C ALA A 314 2.29 11.03 1.59
N ARG A 315 1.90 10.85 0.33
CA ARG A 315 0.51 11.00 -0.06
C ARG A 315 -0.24 9.79 0.48
N VAL A 316 -1.24 10.01 1.31
CA VAL A 316 -2.08 8.92 1.85
C VAL A 316 -3.35 8.71 1.03
N TYR A 317 -3.77 9.76 0.32
CA TYR A 317 -4.89 9.73 -0.60
C TYR A 317 -4.79 10.91 -1.58
N GLU A 318 -5.60 10.91 -2.67
CA GLU A 318 -5.63 12.06 -3.58
C GLU A 318 -6.01 13.33 -2.81
N GLY A 319 -5.17 14.34 -2.90
CA GLY A 319 -5.35 15.60 -2.18
C GLY A 319 -5.02 15.56 -0.69
N VAL A 320 -4.53 14.45 -0.14
CA VAL A 320 -4.14 14.36 1.28
C VAL A 320 -2.70 13.89 1.46
N TRP A 321 -1.91 14.71 2.10
CA TRP A 321 -0.54 14.41 2.49
C TRP A 321 -0.42 14.19 3.98
N GLN A 322 0.47 13.29 4.36
CA GLN A 322 0.83 13.03 5.74
C GLN A 322 2.32 13.20 5.95
N ILE A 323 2.68 13.84 7.05
CA ILE A 323 3.99 13.68 7.68
C ILE A 323 3.77 13.00 9.03
N LYS A 324 4.54 11.93 9.28
CA LYS A 324 4.45 11.13 10.50
C LYS A 324 5.83 10.90 11.07
N PHE A 325 5.98 11.18 12.35
CA PHE A 325 7.17 10.90 13.14
C PHE A 325 6.80 9.92 14.25
N SER A 326 7.60 8.89 14.44
CA SER A 326 7.47 7.93 15.54
C SER A 326 8.81 7.65 16.19
N ALA A 327 8.82 7.46 17.52
CA ALA A 327 10.03 7.19 18.28
C ALA A 327 9.74 6.39 19.56
N SER A 328 10.69 5.52 19.95
CA SER A 328 10.80 4.97 21.29
C SER A 328 11.80 5.83 22.07
N LEU A 329 11.37 6.37 23.19
CA LEU A 329 12.16 7.37 23.94
C LEU A 329 13.15 6.69 24.89
N GLN A 330 14.26 7.37 25.18
CA GLN A 330 15.17 6.95 26.24
C GLN A 330 14.52 7.16 27.63
N PRO A 331 14.96 6.42 28.66
CA PRO A 331 14.55 6.68 30.02
C PRO A 331 14.78 8.15 30.41
N ASN A 332 13.84 8.75 31.10
CA ASN A 332 13.87 10.16 31.56
C ASN A 332 13.71 11.22 30.45
N VAL A 333 13.49 10.83 29.20
CA VAL A 333 13.15 11.76 28.11
C VAL A 333 11.63 11.92 28.06
N THR A 334 11.18 13.17 28.08
CA THR A 334 9.74 13.46 28.02
C THR A 334 9.26 13.53 26.56
N PRO A 335 8.05 13.01 26.25
CA PRO A 335 7.47 13.17 24.91
C PRO A 335 7.41 14.63 24.45
N LYS A 336 7.10 15.57 25.35
CA LYS A 336 7.05 17.00 25.06
C LYS A 336 8.39 17.56 24.55
N GLN A 337 9.49 17.12 25.15
CA GLN A 337 10.84 17.53 24.72
C GLN A 337 11.09 17.12 23.26
N VAL A 338 10.80 15.87 22.92
CA VAL A 338 11.04 15.34 21.57
C VAL A 338 10.09 15.97 20.55
N ILE A 339 8.82 16.18 20.90
CA ILE A 339 7.86 16.89 20.05
C ILE A 339 8.33 18.31 19.74
N ASN A 340 8.76 19.06 20.76
CA ASN A 340 9.25 20.43 20.56
C ASN A 340 10.47 20.49 19.63
N ILE A 341 11.42 19.56 19.80
CA ILE A 341 12.58 19.45 18.91
C ILE A 341 12.14 19.15 17.48
N PHE A 342 11.20 18.22 17.32
CA PHE A 342 10.71 17.82 16.00
C PHE A 342 9.94 18.97 15.31
N GLU A 343 9.04 19.65 16.01
CA GLU A 343 8.28 20.78 15.45
C GLU A 343 9.18 21.97 15.12
N THR A 344 10.16 22.27 15.99
CA THR A 344 11.20 23.27 15.69
C THR A 344 12.00 22.89 14.46
N TYR A 345 12.42 21.62 14.39
CA TYR A 345 13.13 21.10 13.21
C TYR A 345 12.32 21.26 11.91
N LEU A 346 11.03 20.93 11.92
CA LEU A 346 10.17 21.08 10.73
C LEU A 346 10.10 22.56 10.29
N SER A 347 9.96 23.47 11.23
CA SER A 347 9.91 24.91 10.96
C SER A 347 11.23 25.42 10.42
N ASP A 348 12.35 25.05 11.03
CA ASP A 348 13.69 25.41 10.57
C ASP A 348 14.00 24.85 9.19
N PHE A 349 13.62 23.58 8.93
CA PHE A 349 13.83 22.95 7.65
C PHE A 349 12.98 23.62 6.55
N ALA A 350 11.73 23.98 6.85
CA ALA A 350 10.89 24.74 5.91
C ALA A 350 11.48 26.13 5.58
N ALA A 351 12.11 26.79 6.57
CA ALA A 351 12.71 28.10 6.38
C ALA A 351 14.04 28.06 5.60
N LYS A 352 14.89 27.05 5.86
CA LYS A 352 16.22 26.93 5.26
C LYS A 352 16.23 26.13 3.96
N GLY A 353 15.36 25.14 3.86
CA GLY A 353 15.33 24.18 2.76
C GLY A 353 16.50 23.19 2.78
N LEU A 354 16.50 22.30 1.81
CA LEU A 354 17.58 21.36 1.53
C LEU A 354 18.64 22.06 0.67
N SER A 355 19.92 21.89 0.99
CA SER A 355 21.02 22.42 0.18
C SER A 355 21.08 21.73 -1.20
N ILE A 356 21.67 22.39 -2.19
CA ILE A 356 21.80 21.80 -3.54
C ILE A 356 22.68 20.54 -3.52
N GLU A 357 23.74 20.55 -2.72
CA GLU A 357 24.64 19.39 -2.59
C GLU A 357 23.93 18.19 -1.98
N SER A 358 23.19 18.38 -0.89
CA SER A 358 22.38 17.34 -0.25
C SER A 358 21.29 16.83 -1.19
N PHE A 359 20.63 17.74 -1.92
CA PHE A 359 19.61 17.39 -2.90
C PHE A 359 20.16 16.47 -4.00
N GLU A 360 21.25 16.86 -4.67
CA GLU A 360 21.82 16.06 -5.76
C GLU A 360 22.29 14.67 -5.28
N ARG A 361 22.89 14.61 -4.09
CA ARG A 361 23.30 13.35 -3.47
C ARG A 361 22.11 12.42 -3.19
N LEU A 362 21.03 12.94 -2.61
CA LEU A 362 19.85 12.16 -2.24
C LEU A 362 19.03 11.77 -3.47
N LYS A 363 18.90 12.66 -4.45
CA LYS A 363 18.27 12.37 -5.74
C LYS A 363 18.96 11.20 -6.44
N LYS A 364 20.30 11.24 -6.53
CA LYS A 364 21.08 10.14 -7.10
C LYS A 364 20.89 8.83 -6.34
N ARG A 365 20.84 8.88 -5.00
CA ARG A 365 20.57 7.71 -4.17
C ARG A 365 19.21 7.12 -4.46
N ASN A 366 18.14 7.92 -4.49
CA ASN A 366 16.78 7.46 -4.80
C ASN A 366 16.71 6.82 -6.18
N PHE A 367 17.39 7.41 -7.16
CA PHE A 367 17.47 6.85 -8.51
C PHE A 367 18.08 5.43 -8.49
N LEU A 368 19.24 5.26 -7.84
CA LEU A 368 19.91 3.96 -7.74
C LEU A 368 19.08 2.91 -7.00
N PHE A 369 18.41 3.30 -5.92
CA PHE A 369 17.53 2.36 -5.18
C PHE A 369 16.38 1.85 -6.05
N SER A 370 15.79 2.70 -6.87
CA SER A 370 14.71 2.31 -7.78
C SER A 370 15.19 1.33 -8.87
N GLU A 371 16.48 1.31 -9.20
CA GLU A 371 17.05 0.35 -10.15
C GLU A 371 17.33 -1.03 -9.52
N TRP A 372 17.48 -1.09 -8.19
CA TRP A 372 17.91 -2.31 -7.47
C TRP A 372 16.76 -3.07 -6.81
N GLU A 373 15.52 -2.67 -7.05
CA GLU A 373 14.36 -3.43 -6.55
C GLU A 373 14.35 -4.85 -7.13
N ASN A 374 14.10 -5.84 -6.26
CA ASN A 374 13.85 -7.21 -6.72
C ASN A 374 12.46 -7.34 -7.35
N ALA A 375 12.17 -8.50 -7.97
CA ALA A 375 10.90 -8.74 -8.66
C ALA A 375 9.68 -8.51 -7.76
N ASP A 376 9.71 -8.99 -6.52
CA ASP A 376 8.61 -8.89 -5.57
C ASP A 376 8.35 -7.45 -5.13
N SER A 377 9.39 -6.74 -4.70
CA SER A 377 9.29 -5.32 -4.34
C SER A 377 8.80 -4.46 -5.51
N ARG A 378 9.24 -4.78 -6.72
CA ARG A 378 8.84 -4.05 -7.94
C ARG A 378 7.38 -4.24 -8.29
N VAL A 379 6.87 -5.47 -8.19
CA VAL A 379 5.45 -5.76 -8.38
C VAL A 379 4.61 -4.98 -7.37
N GLN A 380 5.03 -4.98 -6.11
CA GLN A 380 4.27 -4.32 -5.05
C GLN A 380 4.29 -2.78 -5.18
N SER A 381 5.46 -2.17 -5.36
CA SER A 381 5.58 -0.72 -5.47
C SER A 381 4.88 -0.17 -6.71
N LEU A 382 5.10 -0.80 -7.86
CA LEU A 382 4.51 -0.37 -9.11
C LEU A 382 2.99 -0.59 -9.13
N GLY A 383 2.51 -1.72 -8.60
CA GLY A 383 1.08 -1.99 -8.54
C GLY A 383 0.33 -1.00 -7.68
N GLN A 384 0.90 -0.63 -6.53
CA GLN A 384 0.37 0.43 -5.67
C GLN A 384 0.29 1.77 -6.44
N ASP A 385 1.36 2.13 -7.14
CA ASP A 385 1.39 3.35 -7.95
C ASP A 385 0.34 3.33 -9.07
N ILE A 386 0.11 2.17 -9.71
CA ILE A 386 -0.94 2.01 -10.74
C ILE A 386 -2.33 2.21 -10.13
N VAL A 387 -2.58 1.62 -8.97
CA VAL A 387 -3.86 1.79 -8.27
C VAL A 387 -4.09 3.26 -7.90
N ASP A 388 -3.09 3.89 -7.33
CA ASP A 388 -3.21 5.22 -6.75
C ASP A 388 -3.18 6.35 -7.81
N PHE A 389 -2.47 6.16 -8.90
CA PHE A 389 -2.20 7.23 -9.88
C PHE A 389 -2.57 6.87 -11.32
N GLY A 390 -2.87 5.61 -11.58
CA GLY A 390 -3.05 5.08 -12.92
C GLY A 390 -1.72 4.78 -13.63
N LEU A 391 -1.81 3.91 -14.63
CA LEU A 391 -0.66 3.35 -15.33
C LEU A 391 0.29 4.38 -15.94
N GLN A 392 -0.27 5.41 -16.59
CA GLN A 392 0.54 6.43 -17.28
C GLN A 392 1.45 7.19 -16.30
N LYS A 393 0.93 7.57 -15.14
CA LYS A 393 1.71 8.26 -14.12
C LYS A 393 2.71 7.30 -13.46
N ALA A 394 2.26 6.09 -13.09
CA ALA A 394 3.14 5.09 -12.48
C ALA A 394 4.36 4.77 -13.36
N SER A 395 4.17 4.64 -14.69
CA SER A 395 5.26 4.40 -15.64
C SER A 395 6.20 5.60 -15.82
N SER A 396 5.77 6.82 -15.50
CA SER A 396 6.59 8.03 -15.65
C SER A 396 7.35 8.45 -14.38
N TYR A 397 7.30 7.65 -13.31
CA TYR A 397 7.93 8.00 -12.02
C TYR A 397 9.42 8.33 -12.16
N MET A 398 10.16 7.53 -12.93
CA MET A 398 11.60 7.74 -13.11
C MET A 398 11.91 9.03 -13.89
N ASP A 399 11.05 9.41 -14.82
CA ASP A 399 11.20 10.66 -15.56
C ASP A 399 10.94 11.87 -14.64
N GLU A 400 9.94 11.76 -13.76
CA GLU A 400 9.69 12.78 -12.75
C GLU A 400 10.86 12.88 -11.75
N LEU A 401 11.44 11.77 -11.33
CA LEU A 401 12.62 11.76 -10.47
C LEU A 401 13.84 12.37 -11.16
N LYS A 402 14.08 12.06 -12.45
CA LYS A 402 15.15 12.67 -13.25
C LYS A 402 14.95 14.19 -13.39
N ALA A 403 13.73 14.63 -13.65
CA ALA A 403 13.37 16.04 -13.84
C ALA A 403 13.22 16.84 -12.52
N LEU A 404 13.27 16.15 -11.36
CA LEU A 404 13.10 16.76 -10.04
C LEU A 404 14.14 17.84 -9.78
N LYS A 405 13.69 18.96 -9.23
CA LYS A 405 14.53 20.11 -8.82
C LYS A 405 14.53 20.25 -7.30
N GLN A 406 15.57 20.86 -6.77
CA GLN A 406 15.65 21.21 -5.34
C GLN A 406 14.43 22.02 -4.88
N SER A 407 13.95 22.95 -5.72
CA SER A 407 12.77 23.77 -5.44
C SER A 407 11.49 22.94 -5.26
N ASP A 408 11.37 21.77 -5.90
CA ASP A 408 10.22 20.90 -5.76
C ASP A 408 10.19 20.27 -4.36
N VAL A 409 11.35 19.85 -3.86
CA VAL A 409 11.50 19.30 -2.50
C VAL A 409 11.29 20.38 -1.45
N ASN A 410 11.89 21.56 -1.65
CA ASN A 410 11.71 22.69 -0.74
C ASN A 410 10.29 23.23 -0.75
N GLY A 411 9.61 23.19 -1.90
CA GLY A 411 8.20 23.54 -1.99
C GLY A 411 7.30 22.56 -1.20
N LEU A 412 7.60 21.28 -1.24
CA LEU A 412 6.80 20.28 -0.52
C LEU A 412 6.88 20.46 1.00
N ILE A 413 8.07 20.73 1.58
CA ILE A 413 8.18 20.97 3.03
C ILE A 413 7.42 22.22 3.46
N VAL A 414 7.39 23.27 2.62
CA VAL A 414 6.58 24.47 2.87
C VAL A 414 5.07 24.14 2.81
N GLU A 415 4.62 23.33 1.84
CA GLU A 415 3.24 22.85 1.80
C GLU A 415 2.86 22.10 3.08
N LEU A 416 3.74 21.24 3.60
CA LEU A 416 3.52 20.48 4.83
C LEU A 416 3.42 21.36 6.09
N GLN A 417 3.82 22.64 6.04
CA GLN A 417 3.61 23.61 7.13
C GLN A 417 2.19 24.20 7.14
N LYS A 418 1.43 24.07 6.06
CA LYS A 418 0.06 24.58 6.01
C LYS A 418 -0.79 24.02 7.16
N PRO A 419 -1.83 24.75 7.57
CA PRO A 419 -2.78 24.25 8.58
C PRO A 419 -3.34 22.86 8.19
N GLY A 420 -3.46 21.99 9.17
CA GLY A 420 -3.97 20.63 8.98
C GLY A 420 -4.28 19.98 10.33
N ARG A 421 -4.79 18.76 10.31
CA ARG A 421 -5.06 18.01 11.55
C ARG A 421 -3.78 17.40 12.08
N VAL A 422 -3.52 17.62 13.38
CA VAL A 422 -2.36 17.07 14.09
C VAL A 422 -2.82 16.10 15.15
N GLY A 423 -2.30 14.88 15.12
CA GLY A 423 -2.50 13.88 16.16
C GLY A 423 -1.20 13.55 16.88
N VAL A 424 -1.29 13.36 18.21
CA VAL A 424 -0.21 12.85 19.05
C VAL A 424 -0.69 11.60 19.78
N ALA A 425 0.00 10.48 19.58
CA ALA A 425 -0.24 9.24 20.31
C ALA A 425 0.92 8.96 21.26
N LEU A 426 0.60 8.66 22.52
CA LEU A 426 1.56 8.26 23.53
C LEU A 426 1.19 6.91 24.10
N LEU A 427 2.07 5.94 23.94
CA LEU A 427 1.96 4.65 24.60
C LEU A 427 3.06 4.58 25.66
N LEU A 428 2.64 4.49 26.91
CA LEU A 428 3.51 4.67 28.07
C LEU A 428 3.64 3.36 28.86
N PRO A 429 4.79 3.11 29.48
CA PRO A 429 4.93 2.03 30.45
C PRO A 429 3.91 2.16 31.59
N GLN A 430 3.53 1.03 32.19
CA GLN A 430 2.64 1.01 33.35
C GLN A 430 3.27 1.84 34.51
N GLY A 431 2.46 2.68 35.15
CA GLY A 431 2.89 3.51 36.28
C GLY A 431 3.59 4.83 35.92
N VAL A 432 3.81 5.11 34.62
CA VAL A 432 4.28 6.43 34.16
C VAL A 432 3.09 7.40 34.15
N ILE A 433 3.19 8.51 34.88
CA ILE A 433 2.20 9.60 34.86
C ILE A 433 2.54 10.53 33.69
N GLN A 434 1.51 11.03 33.00
CA GLN A 434 1.61 11.89 31.80
C GLN A 434 2.18 13.27 32.09
#